data_34e818626793fa9b917d654779c3031b
#
_entry.id   34e818626793fa9b917d654779c3031b
#
_cell.length_a   1.000
_cell.length_b   1.000
_cell.length_c   1.000
_cell.angle_alpha   90.00
_cell.angle_beta   90.00
_cell.angle_gamma   90.00
#
_symmetry.space_group_name_H-M   'P 1'
#
loop_
_entity.id
_entity.type
_entity.pdbx_description
1 polymer ?
#
loop_
_entity_poly.entity_id
_entity_poly.type
_entity_poly.pdbx_seq_one_letter_code
_entity_poly.pdbx_strand_id
1 'polypeptide(L)'
;MKKLLTIALALCAVIVSLACGSNDPEVDGTTGATEQTGGNGEGMAKGKMLVIYFSRADENWQVGYVERGNTAIMVDYIQELADVDVFEIVPEVAYPAAYDECIAYVNNVEIPQNLRPAYKNDITNIADYETIFIGGPIWWARPPMIFHTFFEKHPELDGKIIIPFGTHGGSGVGSYKTLIQEYYPNATILESLGISGASIRDAASKTTVENWLKKLGVDKQSTGIQSARTRAANIGRKYALNGQPANGQSGFYIQNNKKYLNR
;
A
#
# COMPACT_ATOMS: atom_id res chain seq x y z
N MET A 1 -17.63 -4.82 -58.19
CA MET A 1 -18.14 -6.17 -57.89
C MET A 1 -18.17 -6.29 -56.34
N LYS A 2 -19.39 -6.28 -55.80
CA LYS A 2 -19.65 -6.33 -54.37
C LYS A 2 -19.61 -7.79 -53.91
N LYS A 3 -18.90 -8.10 -52.80
CA LYS A 3 -19.09 -9.36 -52.08
C LYS A 3 -19.49 -9.01 -50.63
N LEU A 4 -20.75 -9.26 -50.33
CA LEU A 4 -21.28 -9.33 -48.98
C LEU A 4 -20.73 -10.60 -48.28
N LEU A 5 -20.30 -10.47 -47.03
CA LEU A 5 -20.03 -11.61 -46.17
C LEU A 5 -21.03 -11.56 -45.01
N THR A 6 -21.92 -12.51 -44.96
CA THR A 6 -22.98 -12.71 -43.97
C THR A 6 -22.38 -13.44 -42.77
N ILE A 7 -22.46 -12.87 -41.57
CA ILE A 7 -22.09 -13.56 -40.31
C ILE A 7 -23.35 -14.07 -39.64
N ALA A 8 -23.43 -15.38 -39.48
CA ALA A 8 -24.53 -16.06 -38.79
C ALA A 8 -24.36 -15.99 -37.28
N LEU A 9 -25.44 -15.57 -36.59
CA LEU A 9 -25.57 -15.54 -35.13
C LEU A 9 -26.04 -16.91 -34.66
N ALA A 10 -25.27 -17.60 -33.83
CA ALA A 10 -25.68 -18.82 -33.14
C ALA A 10 -26.10 -18.48 -31.70
N LEU A 11 -27.40 -18.64 -31.44
CA LEU A 11 -28.04 -18.46 -30.13
C LEU A 11 -28.05 -19.82 -29.41
N CYS A 12 -27.33 -19.97 -28.31
CA CYS A 12 -27.45 -21.13 -27.39
C CYS A 12 -28.31 -20.74 -26.21
N ALA A 13 -29.54 -21.31 -26.18
CA ALA A 13 -30.42 -21.25 -25.02
C ALA A 13 -30.08 -22.43 -24.07
N VAL A 14 -29.85 -22.13 -22.81
CA VAL A 14 -29.71 -23.14 -21.74
C VAL A 14 -31.00 -23.17 -20.93
N ILE A 15 -31.64 -24.32 -20.92
CA ILE A 15 -32.89 -24.63 -20.19
C ILE A 15 -32.51 -25.02 -18.76
N VAL A 16 -33.08 -24.31 -17.79
CA VAL A 16 -32.99 -24.66 -16.36
C VAL A 16 -34.20 -25.55 -16.01
N SER A 17 -33.95 -26.74 -15.54
CA SER A 17 -34.98 -27.64 -15.01
C SER A 17 -35.06 -27.50 -13.50
N LEU A 18 -36.21 -27.10 -12.99
CA LEU A 18 -36.61 -27.20 -11.58
C LEU A 18 -36.98 -28.63 -11.25
N ALA A 19 -36.44 -29.18 -10.16
CA ALA A 19 -37.01 -30.32 -9.48
C ALA A 19 -37.18 -30.00 -7.99
N CYS A 20 -38.41 -29.92 -7.54
CA CYS A 20 -38.83 -29.95 -6.15
C CYS A 20 -38.73 -31.39 -5.59
N GLY A 21 -38.29 -31.50 -4.36
CA GLY A 21 -38.39 -32.73 -3.57
C GLY A 21 -38.22 -32.41 -2.09
N SER A 22 -39.36 -32.34 -1.39
CA SER A 22 -39.49 -32.21 0.06
C SER A 22 -39.22 -33.56 0.74
N ASN A 23 -38.50 -33.54 1.87
CA ASN A 23 -38.77 -34.38 3.06
C ASN A 23 -37.87 -33.95 4.21
N ASP A 24 -38.51 -33.42 5.28
CA ASP A 24 -37.94 -33.33 6.63
C ASP A 24 -37.97 -34.71 7.31
N PRO A 25 -37.11 -34.99 8.29
CA PRO A 25 -37.56 -34.88 9.66
C PRO A 25 -36.58 -34.19 10.62
N GLU A 26 -37.18 -33.54 11.63
CA GLU A 26 -36.59 -33.02 12.85
C GLU A 26 -35.70 -34.04 13.57
N VAL A 27 -34.63 -33.52 14.23
CA VAL A 27 -34.23 -33.82 15.62
C VAL A 27 -33.24 -32.79 16.13
N ASP A 28 -33.73 -32.03 17.11
CA ASP A 28 -33.16 -31.67 18.41
C ASP A 28 -31.67 -31.32 18.59
N GLY A 29 -31.48 -30.13 19.04
CA GLY A 29 -30.80 -29.81 20.28
C GLY A 29 -29.28 -29.61 20.29
N THR A 30 -28.94 -28.43 20.67
CA THR A 30 -27.80 -28.06 21.51
C THR A 30 -26.68 -27.25 20.84
N THR A 31 -26.84 -25.92 21.00
CA THR A 31 -25.83 -24.92 21.39
C THR A 31 -24.36 -25.20 21.04
N GLY A 32 -23.87 -24.30 20.28
CA GLY A 32 -22.47 -24.08 20.02
C GLY A 32 -22.29 -22.98 18.99
N ALA A 33 -22.73 -21.75 19.31
CA ALA A 33 -22.36 -20.59 18.53
C ALA A 33 -20.87 -20.34 18.66
N THR A 34 -20.09 -21.00 17.83
CA THR A 34 -18.73 -20.59 17.57
C THR A 34 -18.81 -19.37 16.67
N GLU A 35 -18.71 -18.20 17.26
CA GLU A 35 -18.40 -16.99 16.51
C GLU A 35 -17.08 -17.26 15.76
N GLN A 36 -17.20 -17.63 14.51
CA GLN A 36 -16.10 -17.50 13.55
C GLN A 36 -15.89 -15.99 13.34
N THR A 37 -15.09 -15.39 14.20
CA THR A 37 -14.36 -14.19 13.86
C THR A 37 -13.41 -14.56 12.71
N GLY A 38 -13.95 -14.53 11.50
CA GLY A 38 -13.19 -14.57 10.25
C GLY A 38 -12.43 -13.26 10.11
N GLY A 39 -11.38 -13.08 10.90
CA GLY A 39 -10.36 -12.10 10.65
C GLY A 39 -9.44 -12.66 9.57
N ASN A 40 -9.72 -12.37 8.31
CA ASN A 40 -8.74 -12.48 7.23
C ASN A 40 -7.62 -11.51 7.54
N GLY A 41 -6.59 -11.98 8.26
CA GLY A 41 -5.36 -11.25 8.54
C GLY A 41 -4.39 -11.22 7.36
N GLU A 42 -4.89 -11.36 6.14
CA GLU A 42 -4.05 -11.26 4.95
C GLU A 42 -3.78 -9.80 4.61
N GLY A 43 -2.54 -9.38 4.82
CA GLY A 43 -2.01 -8.15 4.25
C GLY A 43 -2.17 -6.88 5.11
N MET A 44 -2.22 -6.96 6.43
CA MET A 44 -2.11 -5.76 7.27
C MET A 44 -0.68 -5.23 7.27
N ALA A 45 -0.54 -3.93 7.08
CA ALA A 45 0.73 -3.24 7.26
C ALA A 45 1.22 -3.38 8.71
N LYS A 46 2.53 -3.51 8.89
CA LYS A 46 3.16 -3.77 10.20
C LYS A 46 4.57 -3.20 10.26
N GLY A 47 5.12 -3.14 11.46
CA GLY A 47 6.50 -2.73 11.71
C GLY A 47 6.74 -1.24 11.45
N LYS A 48 8.02 -0.90 11.26
CA LYS A 48 8.44 0.46 10.93
C LYS A 48 8.06 0.80 9.51
N MET A 49 7.53 2.00 9.28
CA MET A 49 6.97 2.41 7.99
C MET A 49 7.79 3.54 7.35
N LEU A 50 7.97 3.46 6.04
CA LEU A 50 8.64 4.46 5.22
C LEU A 50 7.76 4.87 4.04
N VAL A 51 7.71 6.16 3.74
CA VAL A 51 7.15 6.69 2.49
C VAL A 51 8.29 7.01 1.54
N ILE A 52 8.33 6.38 0.40
CA ILE A 52 9.22 6.67 -0.71
C ILE A 52 8.39 7.34 -1.80
N TYR A 53 8.75 8.55 -2.21
CA TYR A 53 7.94 9.26 -3.19
C TYR A 53 8.77 10.14 -4.11
N PHE A 54 8.20 10.39 -5.29
CA PHE A 54 8.60 11.48 -6.19
C PHE A 54 7.45 12.47 -6.32
N SER A 55 7.77 13.76 -6.35
CA SER A 55 6.78 14.79 -6.60
C SER A 55 7.38 15.89 -7.49
N ARG A 56 6.54 16.49 -8.33
CA ARG A 56 6.93 17.63 -9.16
C ARG A 56 6.12 18.87 -8.79
N ALA A 57 6.80 19.93 -8.43
CA ALA A 57 6.27 21.28 -8.36
C ALA A 57 6.02 21.85 -9.77
N ASP A 58 5.99 23.15 -9.92
CA ASP A 58 5.82 23.89 -11.16
C ASP A 58 4.44 23.65 -11.83
N GLU A 59 4.36 23.75 -13.16
CA GLU A 59 3.11 23.70 -13.87
C GLU A 59 2.62 22.25 -14.03
N ASN A 60 1.41 21.96 -13.51
CA ASN A 60 0.79 20.63 -13.50
C ASN A 60 -0.54 20.63 -14.24
N TRP A 61 -0.88 19.48 -14.86
CA TRP A 61 -2.12 19.27 -15.59
C TRP A 61 -3.35 19.60 -14.74
N GLN A 62 -4.24 20.44 -15.28
CA GLN A 62 -5.50 20.89 -14.65
C GLN A 62 -5.33 21.63 -13.32
N VAL A 63 -4.10 21.87 -12.86
CA VAL A 63 -3.82 22.55 -11.60
C VAL A 63 -3.14 23.90 -11.82
N GLY A 64 -2.35 24.01 -12.90
CA GLY A 64 -1.47 25.15 -13.16
C GLY A 64 -0.19 25.06 -12.34
N TYR A 65 0.42 26.23 -12.11
CA TYR A 65 1.66 26.37 -11.35
C TYR A 65 1.42 26.11 -9.85
N VAL A 66 2.25 25.29 -9.25
CA VAL A 66 2.26 25.00 -7.81
C VAL A 66 3.69 24.97 -7.27
N GLU A 67 3.89 25.57 -6.10
CA GLU A 67 5.19 25.54 -5.40
C GLU A 67 5.46 24.19 -4.76
N ARG A 68 4.40 23.52 -4.28
CA ARG A 68 4.45 22.18 -3.71
C ARG A 68 3.66 21.21 -4.58
N GLY A 69 4.34 20.17 -5.09
CA GLY A 69 3.75 19.22 -6.00
C GLY A 69 2.61 18.40 -5.37
N ASN A 70 1.69 17.94 -6.20
CA ASN A 70 0.47 17.26 -5.77
C ASN A 70 0.74 16.02 -4.92
N THR A 71 1.73 15.20 -5.30
CA THR A 71 2.08 13.99 -4.55
C THR A 71 2.68 14.34 -3.19
N ALA A 72 3.49 15.40 -3.10
CA ALA A 72 4.05 15.85 -1.83
C ALA A 72 2.95 16.24 -0.82
N ILE A 73 1.84 16.86 -1.30
CA ILE A 73 0.68 17.16 -0.44
C ILE A 73 0.01 15.87 0.06
N MET A 74 -0.10 14.84 -0.77
CA MET A 74 -0.61 13.55 -0.31
C MET A 74 0.29 12.92 0.75
N VAL A 75 1.61 13.06 0.62
CA VAL A 75 2.59 12.62 1.63
C VAL A 75 2.43 13.41 2.93
N ASP A 76 2.18 14.72 2.87
CA ASP A 76 1.91 15.52 4.07
C ASP A 76 0.70 14.97 4.85
N TYR A 77 -0.37 14.57 4.15
CA TYR A 77 -1.52 13.94 4.80
C TYR A 77 -1.17 12.59 5.42
N ILE A 78 -0.37 11.76 4.72
CA ILE A 78 0.09 10.47 5.27
C ILE A 78 0.91 10.69 6.53
N GLN A 79 1.88 11.61 6.54
CA GLN A 79 2.73 11.92 7.70
C GLN A 79 1.92 12.48 8.89
N GLU A 80 0.91 13.27 8.62
CA GLU A 80 0.04 13.80 9.68
C GLU A 80 -0.75 12.67 10.36
N LEU A 81 -1.22 11.70 9.58
CA LEU A 81 -2.18 10.68 9.98
C LEU A 81 -1.55 9.34 10.38
N ALA A 82 -0.34 9.05 9.93
CA ALA A 82 0.40 7.82 10.23
C ALA A 82 1.81 8.12 10.78
N ASP A 83 2.39 7.16 11.52
CA ASP A 83 3.76 7.25 12.01
C ASP A 83 4.72 6.67 10.98
N VAL A 84 5.24 7.53 10.10
CA VAL A 84 6.06 7.15 8.95
C VAL A 84 7.30 8.04 8.85
N ASP A 85 8.42 7.45 8.49
CA ASP A 85 9.58 8.17 7.96
C ASP A 85 9.35 8.48 6.47
N VAL A 86 10.06 9.45 5.91
CA VAL A 86 9.86 9.88 4.52
C VAL A 86 11.19 10.03 3.79
N PHE A 87 11.22 9.53 2.56
CA PHE A 87 12.30 9.71 1.60
C PHE A 87 11.74 10.23 0.27
N GLU A 88 12.18 11.41 -0.14
CA GLU A 88 11.85 11.98 -1.45
C GLU A 88 12.90 11.62 -2.49
N ILE A 89 12.49 11.04 -3.59
CA ILE A 89 13.32 10.82 -4.78
C ILE A 89 13.42 12.16 -5.50
N VAL A 90 14.53 12.88 -5.33
CA VAL A 90 14.76 14.20 -5.96
C VAL A 90 15.61 14.00 -7.21
N PRO A 91 15.12 14.30 -8.42
CA PRO A 91 15.91 14.18 -9.63
C PRO A 91 17.22 15.00 -9.54
N GLU A 92 18.31 14.45 -10.05
CA GLU A 92 19.58 15.18 -10.15
C GLU A 92 19.47 16.36 -11.12
N VAL A 93 18.79 16.13 -12.24
CA VAL A 93 18.40 17.14 -13.22
C VAL A 93 16.90 17.35 -13.12
N ALA A 94 16.47 18.56 -12.75
CA ALA A 94 15.04 18.85 -12.64
C ALA A 94 14.33 18.70 -13.98
N TYR A 95 13.10 18.20 -13.93
CA TYR A 95 12.22 18.20 -15.11
C TYR A 95 11.88 19.63 -15.52
N PRO A 96 11.57 19.89 -16.81
CA PRO A 96 11.15 21.21 -17.27
C PRO A 96 9.98 21.78 -16.45
N ALA A 97 10.04 23.08 -16.11
CA ALA A 97 9.03 23.71 -15.28
C ALA A 97 7.68 23.88 -16.01
N ALA A 98 7.72 24.27 -17.28
CA ALA A 98 6.53 24.35 -18.12
C ALA A 98 5.93 22.96 -18.39
N TYR A 99 4.60 22.89 -18.31
CA TYR A 99 3.90 21.61 -18.48
C TYR A 99 4.17 20.97 -19.87
N ASP A 100 4.00 21.77 -20.95
CA ASP A 100 4.16 21.28 -22.32
C ASP A 100 5.60 20.80 -22.61
N GLU A 101 6.61 21.49 -22.08
CA GLU A 101 8.01 21.07 -22.20
C GLU A 101 8.29 19.78 -21.44
N CYS A 102 7.71 19.64 -20.24
CA CYS A 102 7.83 18.43 -19.44
C CYS A 102 7.22 17.22 -20.16
N ILE A 103 5.99 17.36 -20.67
CA ILE A 103 5.35 16.25 -21.42
C ILE A 103 6.09 15.93 -22.72
N ALA A 104 6.61 16.95 -23.43
CA ALA A 104 7.41 16.74 -24.62
C ALA A 104 8.71 15.97 -24.32
N TYR A 105 9.42 16.34 -23.24
CA TYR A 105 10.62 15.63 -22.81
C TYR A 105 10.30 14.17 -22.45
N VAL A 106 9.31 13.94 -21.61
CA VAL A 106 8.95 12.60 -21.16
C VAL A 106 8.53 11.71 -22.31
N ASN A 107 7.68 12.22 -23.23
CA ASN A 107 7.15 11.44 -24.35
C ASN A 107 8.14 11.20 -25.48
N ASN A 108 8.99 12.17 -25.79
CA ASN A 108 9.84 12.13 -26.98
C ASN A 108 11.28 11.70 -26.65
N VAL A 109 11.67 11.77 -25.38
CA VAL A 109 13.06 11.49 -24.97
C VAL A 109 13.09 10.39 -23.90
N GLU A 110 12.52 10.63 -22.72
CA GLU A 110 12.69 9.77 -21.56
C GLU A 110 12.11 8.36 -21.76
N ILE A 111 10.84 8.27 -22.14
CA ILE A 111 10.17 6.98 -22.35
C ILE A 111 10.71 6.22 -23.57
N PRO A 112 10.81 6.81 -24.78
CA PRO A 112 11.28 6.08 -25.95
C PRO A 112 12.72 5.57 -25.83
N GLN A 113 13.58 6.30 -25.14
CA GLN A 113 14.95 5.92 -24.90
C GLN A 113 15.14 5.04 -23.64
N ASN A 114 14.04 4.73 -22.95
CA ASN A 114 14.04 3.95 -21.70
C ASN A 114 15.06 4.48 -20.69
N LEU A 115 15.10 5.81 -20.51
CA LEU A 115 16.10 6.46 -19.66
C LEU A 115 15.95 6.07 -18.19
N ARG A 116 17.06 6.20 -17.47
CA ARG A 116 17.16 6.03 -16.01
C ARG A 116 17.58 7.34 -15.39
N PRO A 117 16.65 8.30 -15.17
CA PRO A 117 17.00 9.58 -14.56
C PRO A 117 17.66 9.37 -13.21
N ALA A 118 18.84 9.99 -13.03
CA ALA A 118 19.54 9.95 -11.76
C ALA A 118 18.83 10.80 -10.70
N TYR A 119 18.98 10.44 -9.42
CA TYR A 119 18.42 11.18 -8.30
C TYR A 119 19.51 11.50 -7.26
N LYS A 120 19.27 12.60 -6.52
CA LYS A 120 20.13 13.11 -5.45
C LYS A 120 19.93 12.28 -4.20
N ASN A 121 21.01 12.07 -3.45
CA ASN A 121 21.04 11.34 -2.20
C ASN A 121 20.49 9.91 -2.37
N ASP A 122 20.70 9.10 -1.38
CA ASP A 122 20.15 7.74 -1.36
C ASP A 122 19.78 7.36 0.06
N ILE A 123 18.87 6.38 0.21
CA ILE A 123 18.50 5.86 1.51
C ILE A 123 19.32 4.60 1.80
N THR A 124 20.03 4.59 2.94
CA THR A 124 20.95 3.50 3.29
C THR A 124 20.37 2.49 4.28
N ASN A 125 19.25 2.82 4.93
CA ASN A 125 18.66 2.00 5.99
C ASN A 125 17.26 1.46 5.63
N ILE A 126 16.97 1.29 4.33
CA ILE A 126 15.67 0.83 3.85
C ILE A 126 15.30 -0.56 4.38
N ALA A 127 16.31 -1.37 4.72
CA ALA A 127 16.13 -2.69 5.30
C ALA A 127 15.41 -2.66 6.66
N ASP A 128 15.52 -1.56 7.42
CA ASP A 128 14.92 -1.41 8.75
C ASP A 128 13.38 -1.29 8.72
N TYR A 129 12.81 -1.06 7.54
CA TYR A 129 11.38 -0.86 7.37
C TYR A 129 10.71 -2.14 6.88
N GLU A 130 9.56 -2.48 7.45
CA GLU A 130 8.74 -3.64 7.03
C GLU A 130 7.67 -3.24 6.02
N THR A 131 7.12 -2.04 6.17
CA THR A 131 6.06 -1.49 5.31
C THR A 131 6.53 -0.24 4.58
N ILE A 132 6.40 -0.25 3.27
CA ILE A 132 6.86 0.82 2.40
C ILE A 132 5.69 1.38 1.59
N PHE A 133 5.40 2.66 1.77
CA PHE A 133 4.56 3.39 0.84
C PHE A 133 5.39 3.82 -0.36
N ILE A 134 4.93 3.57 -1.57
CA ILE A 134 5.61 4.00 -2.80
C ILE A 134 4.65 4.79 -3.65
N GLY A 135 5.00 6.04 -3.98
CA GLY A 135 4.10 6.87 -4.75
C GLY A 135 4.69 8.07 -5.47
N GLY A 136 3.93 8.55 -6.45
CA GLY A 136 4.30 9.68 -7.29
C GLY A 136 3.16 10.13 -8.20
N PRO A 137 3.42 11.08 -9.09
CA PRO A 137 2.46 11.44 -10.13
C PRO A 137 2.28 10.28 -11.12
N ILE A 138 1.11 10.22 -11.73
CA ILE A 138 0.84 9.27 -12.80
C ILE A 138 1.00 9.99 -14.13
N TRP A 139 2.02 9.60 -14.90
CA TRP A 139 2.30 10.10 -16.24
C TRP A 139 1.99 9.02 -17.28
N TRP A 140 1.02 9.29 -18.18
CA TRP A 140 0.57 8.29 -19.18
C TRP A 140 0.23 6.92 -18.57
N ALA A 141 -0.58 6.93 -17.51
CA ALA A 141 -1.03 5.74 -16.77
C ALA A 141 0.12 4.90 -16.15
N ARG A 142 1.32 5.47 -15.99
CA ARG A 142 2.48 4.78 -15.40
C ARG A 142 3.23 5.66 -14.39
N PRO A 143 4.04 5.08 -13.51
CA PRO A 143 5.03 5.81 -12.72
C PRO A 143 6.07 6.50 -13.61
N PRO A 144 6.62 7.66 -13.22
CA PRO A 144 7.77 8.27 -13.87
C PRO A 144 9.00 7.35 -13.94
N MET A 145 9.82 7.51 -14.98
CA MET A 145 10.98 6.65 -15.23
C MET A 145 12.02 6.65 -14.10
N ILE A 146 12.04 7.69 -13.28
CA ILE A 146 12.94 7.77 -12.10
C ILE A 146 12.68 6.64 -11.09
N PHE A 147 11.48 6.06 -11.04
CA PHE A 147 11.19 4.90 -10.21
C PHE A 147 11.92 3.64 -10.67
N HIS A 148 12.14 3.48 -11.99
CA HIS A 148 12.96 2.38 -12.50
C HIS A 148 14.39 2.49 -11.96
N THR A 149 14.98 3.71 -11.96
CA THR A 149 16.31 3.94 -11.39
C THR A 149 16.37 3.59 -9.91
N PHE A 150 15.35 3.99 -9.17
CA PHE A 150 15.26 3.71 -7.73
C PHE A 150 15.12 2.21 -7.47
N PHE A 151 14.21 1.54 -8.17
CA PHE A 151 13.95 0.12 -7.97
C PHE A 151 15.14 -0.77 -8.36
N GLU A 152 15.88 -0.42 -9.41
CA GLU A 152 17.09 -1.11 -9.81
C GLU A 152 18.21 -1.04 -8.75
N LYS A 153 18.23 0.03 -7.95
CA LYS A 153 19.21 0.22 -6.88
C LYS A 153 18.81 -0.45 -5.55
N HIS A 154 17.52 -0.71 -5.34
CA HIS A 154 16.98 -1.17 -4.04
C HIS A 154 16.31 -2.54 -4.13
N PRO A 155 17.04 -3.62 -4.46
CA PRO A 155 16.49 -4.97 -4.50
C PRO A 155 16.02 -5.47 -3.12
N GLU A 156 16.47 -4.84 -2.02
CA GLU A 156 16.04 -5.15 -0.65
C GLU A 156 14.58 -4.79 -0.34
N LEU A 157 13.88 -4.14 -1.27
CA LEU A 157 12.43 -3.96 -1.20
C LEU A 157 11.65 -5.23 -1.51
N ASP A 158 12.28 -6.23 -2.14
CA ASP A 158 11.62 -7.50 -2.40
C ASP A 158 11.30 -8.24 -1.10
N GLY A 159 10.10 -8.80 -1.03
CA GLY A 159 9.58 -9.45 0.18
C GLY A 159 8.98 -8.50 1.24
N LYS A 160 9.04 -7.18 1.05
CA LYS A 160 8.41 -6.21 1.94
C LYS A 160 6.91 -6.04 1.67
N ILE A 161 6.19 -5.43 2.61
CA ILE A 161 4.82 -4.97 2.39
C ILE A 161 4.89 -3.62 1.68
N ILE A 162 4.28 -3.52 0.50
CA ILE A 162 4.32 -2.30 -0.31
C ILE A 162 2.90 -1.76 -0.51
N ILE A 163 2.73 -0.47 -0.30
CA ILE A 163 1.46 0.25 -0.41
C ILE A 163 1.60 1.32 -1.49
N PRO A 164 1.13 1.07 -2.73
CA PRO A 164 1.22 2.04 -3.81
C PRO A 164 0.25 3.20 -3.62
N PHE A 165 0.68 4.41 -3.95
CA PHE A 165 -0.21 5.57 -4.01
C PHE A 165 0.18 6.53 -5.14
N GLY A 166 -0.72 7.45 -5.50
CA GLY A 166 -0.36 8.40 -6.55
C GLY A 166 -1.36 9.52 -6.74
N THR A 167 -0.90 10.57 -7.43
CA THR A 167 -1.75 11.66 -7.88
C THR A 167 -1.85 11.66 -9.40
N HIS A 168 -3.04 11.89 -9.94
CA HIS A 168 -3.33 11.68 -11.35
C HIS A 168 -4.25 12.76 -11.95
N GLY A 169 -4.33 12.81 -13.27
CA GLY A 169 -5.28 13.67 -14.02
C GLY A 169 -6.57 12.96 -14.44
N GLY A 170 -6.93 11.81 -13.79
CA GLY A 170 -8.13 11.05 -14.11
C GLY A 170 -7.90 9.53 -14.33
N SER A 171 -6.65 9.07 -14.36
CA SER A 171 -6.30 7.67 -14.67
C SER A 171 -6.21 6.72 -13.46
N GLY A 172 -6.45 7.20 -12.24
CA GLY A 172 -6.20 6.40 -11.03
C GLY A 172 -4.69 6.21 -10.77
N VAL A 173 -4.32 5.18 -10.01
CA VAL A 173 -2.90 4.88 -9.68
C VAL A 173 -2.09 4.28 -10.83
N GLY A 174 -2.68 4.13 -12.02
CA GLY A 174 -2.00 3.61 -13.19
C GLY A 174 -1.36 2.23 -12.94
N SER A 175 -0.19 2.02 -13.52
CA SER A 175 0.53 0.73 -13.44
C SER A 175 1.51 0.62 -12.27
N TYR A 176 1.37 1.38 -11.18
CA TYR A 176 2.27 1.27 -10.02
C TYR A 176 2.37 -0.16 -9.49
N LYS A 177 1.21 -0.83 -9.30
CA LYS A 177 1.19 -2.21 -8.82
C LYS A 177 1.96 -3.15 -9.75
N THR A 178 1.73 -3.04 -11.06
CA THR A 178 2.39 -3.87 -12.07
C THR A 178 3.90 -3.66 -12.06
N LEU A 179 4.34 -2.40 -12.08
CA LEU A 179 5.76 -2.07 -12.07
C LEU A 179 6.45 -2.58 -10.78
N ILE A 180 5.83 -2.39 -9.62
CA ILE A 180 6.37 -2.89 -8.36
C ILE A 180 6.49 -4.42 -8.39
N GLN A 181 5.48 -5.12 -8.90
CA GLN A 181 5.48 -6.57 -8.99
C GLN A 181 6.55 -7.12 -9.94
N GLU A 182 6.88 -6.36 -11.02
CA GLU A 182 7.96 -6.71 -11.94
C GLU A 182 9.34 -6.65 -11.28
N TYR A 183 9.58 -5.64 -10.42
CA TYR A 183 10.85 -5.50 -9.71
C TYR A 183 10.91 -6.35 -8.43
N TYR A 184 9.80 -6.54 -7.75
CA TYR A 184 9.69 -7.17 -6.44
C TYR A 184 8.61 -8.26 -6.44
N PRO A 185 8.88 -9.42 -7.06
CA PRO A 185 7.89 -10.48 -7.22
C PRO A 185 7.42 -11.10 -5.89
N ASN A 186 8.24 -11.02 -4.84
CA ASN A 186 7.90 -11.54 -3.52
C ASN A 186 7.27 -10.49 -2.58
N ALA A 187 7.10 -9.24 -3.05
CA ALA A 187 6.47 -8.19 -2.25
C ALA A 187 4.98 -8.45 -2.03
N THR A 188 4.50 -8.18 -0.83
CA THR A 188 3.06 -8.16 -0.52
C THR A 188 2.50 -6.79 -0.84
N ILE A 189 1.75 -6.65 -1.93
CA ILE A 189 1.21 -5.36 -2.36
C ILE A 189 -0.20 -5.18 -1.82
N LEU A 190 -0.40 -4.19 -0.94
CA LEU A 190 -1.69 -3.84 -0.37
C LEU A 190 -2.50 -2.90 -1.27
N GLU A 191 -3.70 -2.54 -0.81
CA GLU A 191 -4.61 -1.66 -1.56
C GLU A 191 -4.01 -0.28 -1.79
N SER A 192 -3.99 0.14 -3.04
CA SER A 192 -3.46 1.44 -3.48
C SER A 192 -4.50 2.55 -3.41
N LEU A 193 -4.04 3.81 -3.27
CA LEU A 193 -4.88 4.99 -3.36
C LEU A 193 -4.40 5.95 -4.43
N GLY A 194 -5.30 6.34 -5.35
CA GLY A 194 -5.10 7.42 -6.30
C GLY A 194 -6.01 8.59 -6.02
N ILE A 195 -5.48 9.82 -6.03
CA ILE A 195 -6.25 11.06 -5.88
C ILE A 195 -5.96 11.99 -7.05
N SER A 196 -7.00 12.63 -7.58
CA SER A 196 -6.82 13.64 -8.63
C SER A 196 -5.95 14.81 -8.14
N GLY A 197 -4.95 15.20 -8.92
CA GLY A 197 -4.14 16.37 -8.64
C GLY A 197 -4.96 17.66 -8.52
N ALA A 198 -6.06 17.76 -9.26
CA ALA A 198 -6.97 18.91 -9.21
C ALA A 198 -7.71 19.01 -7.87
N SER A 199 -7.97 17.91 -7.18
CA SER A 199 -8.70 17.89 -5.91
C SER A 199 -7.83 17.59 -4.68
N ILE A 200 -6.54 17.34 -4.84
CA ILE A 200 -5.69 16.93 -3.70
C ILE A 200 -5.69 17.95 -2.55
N ARG A 201 -5.93 19.23 -2.85
CA ARG A 201 -5.97 20.31 -1.87
C ARG A 201 -7.33 20.47 -1.18
N ASP A 202 -8.34 19.73 -1.62
CA ASP A 202 -9.67 19.77 -1.00
C ASP A 202 -9.67 19.00 0.33
N ALA A 203 -10.45 19.45 1.29
CA ALA A 203 -10.58 18.79 2.58
C ALA A 203 -11.05 17.33 2.45
N ALA A 204 -11.88 17.02 1.44
CA ALA A 204 -12.33 15.68 1.14
C ALA A 204 -11.20 14.72 0.78
N SER A 205 -10.11 15.21 0.16
CA SER A 205 -8.95 14.40 -0.20
C SER A 205 -8.19 13.92 1.04
N LYS A 206 -8.03 14.79 2.04
CA LYS A 206 -7.44 14.41 3.34
C LYS A 206 -8.29 13.34 4.04
N THR A 207 -9.62 13.49 4.06
CA THR A 207 -10.53 12.48 4.61
C THR A 207 -10.43 11.15 3.86
N THR A 208 -10.25 11.19 2.55
CA THR A 208 -10.05 9.98 1.74
C THR A 208 -8.75 9.26 2.12
N VAL A 209 -7.65 9.98 2.31
CA VAL A 209 -6.38 9.43 2.81
C VAL A 209 -6.56 8.82 4.20
N GLU A 210 -7.24 9.53 5.11
CA GLU A 210 -7.52 9.04 6.46
C GLU A 210 -8.28 7.71 6.46
N ASN A 211 -9.34 7.62 5.68
CA ASN A 211 -10.13 6.39 5.56
C ASN A 211 -9.35 5.23 4.97
N TRP A 212 -8.49 5.51 3.97
CA TRP A 212 -7.60 4.53 3.39
C TRP A 212 -6.56 4.01 4.41
N LEU A 213 -5.91 4.90 5.17
CA LEU A 213 -4.95 4.51 6.22
C LEU A 213 -5.62 3.69 7.33
N LYS A 214 -6.85 4.06 7.75
CA LYS A 214 -7.65 3.29 8.72
C LYS A 214 -7.96 1.89 8.19
N LYS A 215 -8.36 1.77 6.93
CA LYS A 215 -8.63 0.48 6.29
C LYS A 215 -7.40 -0.42 6.26
N LEU A 216 -6.22 0.16 6.05
CA LEU A 216 -4.94 -0.55 6.10
C LEU A 216 -4.44 -0.83 7.53
N GLY A 217 -5.05 -0.23 8.55
CA GLY A 217 -4.66 -0.38 9.96
C GLY A 217 -3.35 0.32 10.32
N VAL A 218 -2.98 1.37 9.57
CA VAL A 218 -1.70 2.10 9.72
C VAL A 218 -1.84 3.52 10.25
N ASP A 219 -3.05 4.00 10.46
CA ASP A 219 -3.27 5.29 11.09
C ASP A 219 -2.77 5.31 12.55
N LYS A 220 -2.43 6.49 13.06
CA LYS A 220 -1.87 6.66 14.43
C LYS A 220 -2.75 6.04 15.52
N GLN A 221 -4.07 6.05 15.36
CA GLN A 221 -4.98 5.46 16.33
C GLN A 221 -4.93 3.92 16.30
N SER A 222 -4.95 3.33 15.09
CA SER A 222 -4.88 1.88 14.89
C SER A 222 -3.55 1.32 15.40
N THR A 223 -2.42 1.96 15.11
CA THR A 223 -1.09 1.56 15.58
C THR A 223 -0.96 1.71 17.08
N GLY A 224 -1.53 2.77 17.67
CA GLY A 224 -1.59 2.95 19.14
C GLY A 224 -2.38 1.85 19.84
N ILE A 225 -3.52 1.43 19.31
CA ILE A 225 -4.33 0.32 19.85
C ILE A 225 -3.59 -1.02 19.73
N GLN A 226 -2.92 -1.30 18.61
CA GLN A 226 -2.12 -2.51 18.44
C GLN A 226 -0.96 -2.56 19.43
N SER A 227 -0.23 -1.45 19.60
CA SER A 227 0.83 -1.34 20.60
C SER A 227 0.33 -1.56 22.02
N ALA A 228 -0.85 -1.02 22.36
CA ALA A 228 -1.48 -1.23 23.68
C ALA A 228 -1.91 -2.69 23.87
N ARG A 229 -2.49 -3.35 22.85
CA ARG A 229 -2.86 -4.77 22.88
C ARG A 229 -1.64 -5.67 23.02
N THR A 230 -0.55 -5.39 22.31
CA THR A 230 0.72 -6.13 22.41
C THR A 230 1.33 -5.97 23.80
N ARG A 231 1.31 -4.76 24.37
CA ARG A 231 1.75 -4.52 25.75
C ARG A 231 0.88 -5.29 26.75
N ALA A 232 -0.45 -5.24 26.61
CA ALA A 232 -1.38 -5.96 27.48
C ALA A 232 -1.19 -7.49 27.38
N ALA A 233 -0.99 -8.03 26.18
CA ALA A 233 -0.70 -9.45 25.98
C ALA A 233 0.63 -9.88 26.61
N ASN A 234 1.62 -8.98 26.71
CA ASN A 234 2.92 -9.25 27.34
C ASN A 234 2.93 -9.05 28.86
N ILE A 235 2.01 -8.24 29.43
CA ILE A 235 1.92 -7.97 30.88
C ILE A 235 1.63 -9.23 31.69
N GLY A 236 1.09 -10.28 31.13
CA GLY A 236 0.82 -11.53 31.85
C GLY A 236 1.86 -12.62 31.66
N ARG A 237 2.78 -12.45 30.70
CA ARG A 237 3.75 -13.50 30.38
C ARG A 237 4.80 -13.66 31.47
N LYS A 238 5.03 -14.92 31.84
CA LYS A 238 6.09 -15.31 32.76
C LYS A 238 7.34 -15.65 31.96
N TYR A 239 8.49 -15.14 32.38
CA TYR A 239 9.79 -15.43 31.78
C TYR A 239 10.72 -16.05 32.82
N ALA A 240 11.44 -17.10 32.46
CA ALA A 240 12.52 -17.63 33.24
C ALA A 240 13.66 -16.59 33.36
N LEU A 241 14.55 -16.77 34.35
CA LEU A 241 15.66 -15.81 34.58
C LEU A 241 16.63 -15.69 33.38
N ASN A 242 16.60 -16.62 32.44
CA ASN A 242 17.36 -16.61 31.20
C ASN A 242 16.61 -15.91 30.03
N GLY A 243 15.46 -15.27 30.31
CA GLY A 243 14.66 -14.56 29.31
C GLY A 243 13.74 -15.43 28.44
N GLN A 244 13.73 -16.75 28.63
CA GLN A 244 12.83 -17.64 27.90
C GLN A 244 11.42 -17.63 28.52
N PRO A 245 10.33 -17.83 27.71
CA PRO A 245 8.99 -17.98 28.25
C PRO A 245 8.91 -19.11 29.26
N ALA A 246 8.40 -18.82 30.46
CA ALA A 246 8.25 -19.81 31.55
C ALA A 246 6.93 -20.59 31.39
N ASN A 247 6.95 -21.69 30.65
CA ASN A 247 5.79 -22.56 30.40
C ASN A 247 5.66 -23.61 31.51
N GLY A 248 5.10 -23.22 32.67
CA GLY A 248 4.69 -24.19 33.72
C GLY A 248 5.81 -24.92 34.48
N GLN A 249 7.07 -24.58 34.27
CA GLN A 249 8.19 -25.19 34.98
C GLN A 249 8.34 -24.59 36.40
N SER A 250 8.69 -25.46 37.38
CA SER A 250 9.07 -25.03 38.73
C SER A 250 10.34 -24.17 38.66
N GLY A 251 10.39 -23.09 39.41
CA GLY A 251 11.56 -22.24 39.48
C GLY A 251 11.24 -20.74 39.54
N PHE A 252 12.26 -19.93 39.44
CA PHE A 252 12.08 -18.48 39.48
C PHE A 252 11.67 -17.97 38.08
N TYR A 253 10.70 -17.06 38.06
CA TYR A 253 10.29 -16.35 36.85
C TYR A 253 10.09 -14.86 37.13
N ILE A 254 10.10 -14.06 36.07
CA ILE A 254 9.82 -12.63 36.09
C ILE A 254 8.45 -12.39 35.45
N GLN A 255 7.60 -11.65 36.16
CA GLN A 255 6.31 -11.16 35.65
C GLN A 255 6.13 -9.72 36.11
N ASN A 256 5.80 -8.81 35.23
CA ASN A 256 5.63 -7.39 35.50
C ASN A 256 6.84 -6.78 36.26
N ASN A 257 8.06 -7.10 35.83
CA ASN A 257 9.34 -6.69 36.43
C ASN A 257 9.54 -7.14 37.88
N LYS A 258 8.77 -8.09 38.38
CA LYS A 258 8.93 -8.68 39.71
C LYS A 258 9.31 -10.15 39.61
N LYS A 259 10.19 -10.61 40.51
CA LYS A 259 10.66 -11.99 40.60
C LYS A 259 9.72 -12.81 41.47
N TYR A 260 9.31 -13.96 40.98
CA TYR A 260 8.44 -14.92 41.68
C TYR A 260 9.07 -16.31 41.70
N LEU A 261 8.69 -17.13 42.63
CA LEU A 261 9.01 -18.56 42.72
C LEU A 261 7.75 -19.37 42.39
N ASN A 262 7.82 -20.23 41.37
CA ASN A 262 6.81 -21.22 41.09
C ASN A 262 7.22 -22.53 41.80
N ARG A 263 6.47 -22.95 42.80
CA ARG A 263 6.69 -24.18 43.55
C ARG A 263 6.01 -25.37 42.92
#